data_f795393617598aa4735e3c03ec1c30fb
#
_entry.id   f795393617598aa4735e3c03ec1c30fb
#
_cell.length_a   1.000
_cell.length_b   1.000
_cell.length_c   1.000
_cell.angle_alpha   90.00
_cell.angle_beta   90.00
_cell.angle_gamma   90.00
#
_symmetry.space_group_name_H-M   'P 1'
#
loop_
_entity.id
_entity.type
_entity.pdbx_description
1 polymer ?
#
loop_
_entity_poly.entity_id
_entity_poly.type
_entity_poly.pdbx_seq_one_letter_code
_entity_poly.pdbx_strand_id
1 'polypeptide(L)'
;SLPLDYPGGNVLNPRRHPPILRPTLRNGRPNMVYVVQRDNPEATDVINDDAVILHLQYSTQWDSLAHVGQLFDADGDGKPEPVFYNGYRAGKEISGPTDPDDAGAIGTVPAKSTTAVHALGVENMAEKCVQGRGVMIDLHAHVGREGKAIGYDELMRIMEADKVVVE
;
A
#
# COMPACT_ATOMS: atom_id res chain seq x y z
N SER A 1 11.72 -9.43 -4.95
CA SER A 1 10.29 -9.29 -4.67
C SER A 1 9.88 -10.33 -3.65
N LEU A 2 9.12 -9.96 -2.66
CA LEU A 2 8.52 -10.92 -1.76
C LEU A 2 7.42 -11.70 -2.51
N PRO A 3 7.30 -13.00 -2.30
CA PRO A 3 6.24 -13.78 -2.91
C PRO A 3 4.86 -13.26 -2.46
N LEU A 4 3.89 -13.32 -3.36
CA LEU A 4 2.52 -12.88 -3.09
C LEU A 4 1.80 -13.77 -2.06
N ASP A 5 2.35 -14.94 -1.81
CA ASP A 5 1.88 -15.94 -0.84
C ASP A 5 2.71 -15.94 0.46
N TYR A 6 3.29 -14.80 0.82
CA TYR A 6 4.14 -14.70 2.02
C TYR A 6 3.42 -15.26 3.26
N PRO A 7 3.94 -16.36 3.83
CA PRO A 7 3.28 -17.02 4.95
C PRO A 7 3.35 -16.16 6.20
N GLY A 8 2.23 -16.01 6.88
CA GLY A 8 2.11 -15.23 8.10
C GLY A 8 1.54 -13.82 7.91
N GLY A 9 1.40 -13.37 6.68
CA GLY A 9 0.76 -12.11 6.38
C GLY A 9 1.43 -10.93 7.11
N ASN A 10 0.69 -9.85 7.27
CA ASN A 10 1.12 -8.72 8.06
C ASN A 10 0.70 -8.91 9.52
N VAL A 11 1.57 -9.46 10.35
CA VAL A 11 1.30 -9.72 11.78
C VAL A 11 1.02 -8.45 12.59
N LEU A 12 1.57 -7.30 12.17
CA LEU A 12 1.37 -6.02 12.85
C LEU A 12 0.07 -5.32 12.44
N ASN A 13 -0.49 -5.68 11.28
CA ASN A 13 -1.74 -5.12 10.80
C ASN A 13 -2.60 -6.21 10.13
N PRO A 14 -3.46 -6.89 10.90
CA PRO A 14 -4.28 -7.99 10.38
C PRO A 14 -5.33 -7.56 9.34
N ARG A 15 -5.52 -6.26 9.14
CA ARG A 15 -6.39 -5.70 8.08
C ARG A 15 -5.74 -5.70 6.69
N ARG A 16 -4.43 -5.96 6.61
CA ARG A 16 -3.69 -6.06 5.35
C ARG A 16 -3.65 -7.51 4.92
N HIS A 17 -4.44 -7.86 3.92
CA HIS A 17 -4.57 -9.23 3.43
C HIS A 17 -3.64 -9.52 2.26
N PRO A 18 -3.29 -10.80 2.03
CA PRO A 18 -2.60 -11.23 0.83
C PRO A 18 -3.35 -10.81 -0.45
N PRO A 19 -2.65 -10.64 -1.57
CA PRO A 19 -3.29 -10.41 -2.85
C PRO A 19 -4.29 -11.52 -3.20
N ILE A 20 -5.44 -11.13 -3.70
CA ILE A 20 -6.51 -12.03 -4.13
C ILE A 20 -6.71 -11.87 -5.62
N LEU A 21 -6.47 -12.93 -6.39
CA LEU A 21 -6.79 -13.00 -7.80
C LEU A 21 -8.26 -13.42 -7.98
N ARG A 22 -8.99 -12.69 -8.78
CA ARG A 22 -10.41 -12.96 -9.05
C ARG A 22 -10.72 -12.75 -10.53
N PRO A 23 -11.58 -13.59 -11.14
CA PRO A 23 -12.08 -13.29 -12.47
C PRO A 23 -12.91 -12.00 -12.46
N THR A 24 -12.85 -11.24 -13.55
CA THR A 24 -13.78 -10.16 -13.82
C THR A 24 -15.18 -10.72 -14.08
N LEU A 25 -16.19 -9.85 -14.13
CA LEU A 25 -17.55 -10.24 -14.52
C LEU A 25 -17.83 -9.82 -15.96
N ARG A 26 -18.42 -10.73 -16.71
CA ARG A 26 -19.00 -10.48 -18.04
C ARG A 26 -20.44 -10.96 -18.07
N ASN A 27 -21.37 -10.06 -18.32
CA ASN A 27 -22.80 -10.35 -18.35
C ASN A 27 -23.29 -11.12 -17.09
N GLY A 28 -22.81 -10.68 -15.90
CA GLY A 28 -23.16 -11.26 -14.61
C GLY A 28 -22.52 -12.63 -14.30
N ARG A 29 -21.56 -13.09 -15.11
CA ARG A 29 -20.85 -14.37 -14.94
C ARG A 29 -19.35 -14.17 -14.78
N PRO A 30 -18.64 -15.07 -14.08
CA PRO A 30 -17.19 -15.05 -14.05
C PRO A 30 -16.61 -15.12 -15.48
N ASN A 31 -15.71 -14.19 -15.80
CA ASN A 31 -15.02 -14.15 -17.09
C ASN A 31 -13.78 -15.06 -17.05
N MET A 32 -13.99 -16.31 -16.66
CA MET A 32 -12.97 -17.36 -16.57
C MET A 32 -13.51 -18.59 -17.31
N VAL A 33 -12.72 -19.07 -18.29
CA VAL A 33 -13.15 -20.10 -19.24
C VAL A 33 -14.50 -19.70 -19.88
N TYR A 34 -14.61 -18.41 -20.22
CA TYR A 34 -15.83 -17.86 -20.75
C TYR A 34 -15.95 -18.15 -22.25
N VAL A 35 -16.91 -18.95 -22.62
CA VAL A 35 -17.21 -19.30 -24.02
C VAL A 35 -17.96 -18.14 -24.67
N VAL A 36 -17.30 -17.43 -25.58
CA VAL A 36 -17.84 -16.21 -26.22
C VAL A 36 -19.07 -16.51 -27.09
N GLN A 37 -19.27 -17.74 -27.54
CA GLN A 37 -20.46 -18.20 -28.27
C GLN A 37 -21.78 -17.89 -27.51
N ARG A 38 -21.71 -17.71 -26.18
CA ARG A 38 -22.87 -17.29 -25.36
C ARG A 38 -23.37 -15.89 -25.72
N ASP A 39 -22.47 -15.03 -26.18
CA ASP A 39 -22.78 -13.65 -26.55
C ASP A 39 -22.90 -13.48 -28.07
N ASN A 40 -22.11 -14.25 -28.82
CA ASN A 40 -22.09 -14.26 -30.29
C ASN A 40 -22.00 -15.70 -30.77
N PRO A 41 -23.08 -16.23 -31.38
CA PRO A 41 -23.15 -17.61 -31.85
C PRO A 41 -22.07 -18.02 -32.85
N GLU A 42 -21.51 -17.06 -33.59
CA GLU A 42 -20.48 -17.30 -34.60
C GLU A 42 -19.07 -17.35 -33.99
N ALA A 43 -18.92 -16.95 -32.70
CA ALA A 43 -17.62 -16.94 -32.05
C ALA A 43 -17.21 -18.34 -31.57
N THR A 44 -15.93 -18.63 -31.70
CA THR A 44 -15.33 -19.89 -31.24
C THR A 44 -14.37 -19.68 -30.10
N ASP A 45 -14.24 -18.43 -29.62
CA ASP A 45 -13.28 -18.02 -28.59
C ASP A 45 -13.69 -18.47 -27.21
N VAL A 46 -12.66 -18.76 -26.39
CA VAL A 46 -12.78 -18.93 -24.95
C VAL A 46 -11.80 -17.97 -24.30
N ILE A 47 -12.25 -17.14 -23.39
CA ILE A 47 -11.44 -16.07 -22.82
C ILE A 47 -11.39 -16.14 -21.29
N ASN A 48 -10.32 -15.58 -20.74
CA ASN A 48 -10.11 -15.38 -19.31
C ASN A 48 -9.66 -13.95 -19.09
N ASP A 49 -10.36 -13.25 -18.20
CA ASP A 49 -9.94 -11.94 -17.69
C ASP A 49 -10.02 -11.96 -16.18
N ASP A 50 -8.99 -11.47 -15.55
CA ASP A 50 -8.89 -11.42 -14.11
C ASP A 50 -8.49 -10.03 -13.59
N ALA A 51 -8.68 -9.85 -12.30
CA ALA A 51 -8.29 -8.67 -11.55
C ALA A 51 -7.64 -9.10 -10.24
N VAL A 52 -6.78 -8.24 -9.71
CA VAL A 52 -6.16 -8.45 -8.40
C VAL A 52 -6.65 -7.41 -7.41
N ILE A 53 -7.01 -7.87 -6.21
CA ILE A 53 -7.20 -7.00 -5.04
C ILE A 53 -5.90 -7.03 -4.26
N LEU A 54 -5.28 -5.89 -4.09
CA LEU A 54 -3.97 -5.74 -3.47
C LEU A 54 -4.00 -4.68 -2.39
N HIS A 55 -3.63 -5.06 -1.17
CA HIS A 55 -3.30 -4.09 -0.12
C HIS A 55 -1.87 -3.60 -0.36
N LEU A 56 -1.71 -2.34 -0.70
CA LEU A 56 -0.42 -1.79 -1.13
C LEU A 56 0.67 -1.89 -0.06
N GLN A 57 0.29 -1.88 1.21
CA GLN A 57 1.21 -2.02 2.34
C GLN A 57 1.27 -3.45 2.91
N TYR A 58 0.92 -4.46 2.12
CA TYR A 58 0.94 -5.85 2.59
C TYR A 58 2.35 -6.42 2.74
N SER A 59 3.19 -6.15 1.78
CA SER A 59 4.55 -6.70 1.66
C SER A 59 5.59 -5.57 1.72
N THR A 60 6.76 -5.79 1.17
CA THR A 60 7.77 -4.76 0.98
C THR A 60 7.22 -3.69 0.03
N GLN A 61 7.16 -2.47 0.49
CA GLN A 61 6.64 -1.34 -0.26
C GLN A 61 7.53 -0.11 -0.06
N TRP A 62 7.32 0.87 -0.92
CA TRP A 62 7.81 2.22 -0.73
C TRP A 62 6.63 3.09 -0.29
N ASP A 63 6.61 3.50 0.95
CA ASP A 63 5.55 4.36 1.47
C ASP A 63 5.67 5.77 0.91
N SER A 64 4.53 6.36 0.56
CA SER A 64 4.48 7.77 0.23
C SER A 64 4.67 8.64 1.48
N LEU A 65 5.07 9.88 1.31
CA LEU A 65 5.19 10.85 2.41
C LEU A 65 3.82 11.24 3.00
N ALA A 66 2.73 10.76 2.42
CA ALA A 66 1.37 10.90 2.92
C ALA A 66 0.87 9.66 3.69
N HIS A 67 1.69 8.60 3.85
CA HIS A 67 1.23 7.37 4.50
C HIS A 67 0.97 7.56 6.00
N VAL A 68 1.82 8.31 6.68
CA VAL A 68 1.70 8.57 8.11
C VAL A 68 1.84 10.07 8.36
N GLY A 69 0.88 10.61 9.09
CA GLY A 69 0.90 11.98 9.59
C GLY A 69 0.80 11.99 11.11
N GLN A 70 0.69 13.18 11.68
CA GLN A 70 0.49 13.36 13.12
C GLN A 70 -0.45 14.54 13.39
N LEU A 71 -0.96 14.60 14.60
CA LEU A 71 -1.64 15.77 15.11
C LEU A 71 -0.59 16.80 15.55
N PHE A 72 -0.61 17.96 14.93
CA PHE A 72 0.35 19.02 15.17
C PHE A 72 -0.30 20.39 14.94
N ASP A 73 0.00 21.37 15.78
CA ASP A 73 -0.43 22.75 15.61
C ASP A 73 0.51 23.44 14.61
N ALA A 74 0.14 23.40 13.33
CA ALA A 74 0.98 23.87 12.23
C ALA A 74 0.85 25.38 11.98
N ASP A 75 -0.21 26.04 12.46
CA ASP A 75 -0.43 27.48 12.29
C ASP A 75 -0.29 28.30 13.57
N GLY A 76 -0.07 27.61 14.71
CA GLY A 76 0.19 28.26 16.00
C GLY A 76 -1.08 28.79 16.69
N ASP A 77 -2.25 28.28 16.34
CA ASP A 77 -3.53 28.69 16.95
C ASP A 77 -3.84 27.96 18.26
N GLY A 78 -2.99 27.05 18.68
CA GLY A 78 -3.11 26.24 19.88
C GLY A 78 -3.97 24.99 19.70
N LYS A 79 -4.38 24.63 18.47
CA LYS A 79 -5.22 23.47 18.17
C LYS A 79 -4.48 22.56 17.19
N PRO A 80 -4.16 21.32 17.60
CA PRO A 80 -3.54 20.37 16.70
C PRO A 80 -4.49 19.95 15.57
N GLU A 81 -4.00 20.00 14.33
CA GLU A 81 -4.67 19.46 13.16
C GLU A 81 -3.88 18.28 12.56
N PRO A 82 -4.53 17.39 11.77
CA PRO A 82 -3.83 16.33 11.06
C PRO A 82 -2.90 16.90 9.98
N VAL A 83 -1.60 16.71 10.15
CA VAL A 83 -0.57 17.16 9.21
C VAL A 83 0.34 15.99 8.80
N PHE A 84 0.89 16.11 7.61
CA PHE A 84 1.80 15.16 7.01
C PHE A 84 3.16 15.84 6.75
N TYR A 85 4.06 15.09 6.10
CA TYR A 85 5.41 15.58 5.80
C TYR A 85 5.39 17.05 5.31
N ASN A 86 6.29 17.84 5.84
CA ASN A 86 6.47 19.27 5.50
C ASN A 86 5.23 20.15 5.67
N GLY A 87 4.33 19.78 6.60
CA GLY A 87 3.17 20.61 6.96
C GLY A 87 1.97 20.52 6.01
N TYR A 88 1.95 19.56 5.10
CA TYR A 88 0.78 19.32 4.26
C TYR A 88 -0.41 18.86 5.12
N ARG A 89 -1.59 19.44 4.88
CA ARG A 89 -2.76 19.29 5.75
C ARG A 89 -3.81 18.35 5.18
N ALA A 90 -4.41 17.57 6.07
CA ALA A 90 -5.61 16.81 5.72
C ALA A 90 -6.77 17.76 5.36
N GLY A 91 -7.58 17.35 4.39
CA GLY A 91 -8.71 18.12 3.89
C GLY A 91 -8.33 19.20 2.87
N LYS A 92 -7.05 19.51 2.72
CA LYS A 92 -6.53 20.40 1.70
C LYS A 92 -5.72 19.66 0.64
N GLU A 93 -4.51 19.24 1.03
CA GLU A 93 -3.56 18.57 0.14
C GLU A 93 -3.68 17.05 0.19
N ILE A 94 -4.19 16.51 1.30
CA ILE A 94 -4.45 15.09 1.48
C ILE A 94 -5.94 14.90 1.74
N SER A 95 -6.61 14.16 0.89
CA SER A 95 -8.04 13.91 1.02
C SER A 95 -8.39 12.44 0.76
N GLY A 96 -9.50 12.02 1.32
CA GLY A 96 -10.05 10.69 1.14
C GLY A 96 -11.53 10.67 1.51
N PRO A 97 -12.22 9.55 1.28
CA PRO A 97 -13.61 9.43 1.60
C PRO A 97 -13.85 9.44 3.12
N THR A 98 -14.97 9.98 3.51
CA THR A 98 -15.51 9.87 4.88
C THR A 98 -16.59 8.81 4.99
N ASP A 99 -17.17 8.42 3.85
CA ASP A 99 -18.17 7.36 3.77
C ASP A 99 -17.45 6.00 3.63
N PRO A 100 -17.76 5.01 4.49
CA PRO A 100 -17.22 3.67 4.37
C PRO A 100 -17.53 2.98 3.04
N ASP A 101 -18.63 3.32 2.37
CA ASP A 101 -19.02 2.74 1.09
C ASP A 101 -18.08 3.17 -0.06
N ASP A 102 -17.38 4.28 0.11
CA ASP A 102 -16.36 4.77 -0.82
C ASP A 102 -14.96 4.24 -0.51
N ALA A 103 -14.82 3.32 0.43
CA ALA A 103 -13.55 2.74 0.87
C ALA A 103 -13.58 1.20 0.81
N GLY A 104 -12.45 0.59 1.08
CA GLY A 104 -12.33 -0.87 1.15
C GLY A 104 -12.24 -1.58 -0.21
N ALA A 105 -12.45 -2.90 -0.18
CA ALA A 105 -12.32 -3.74 -1.36
C ALA A 105 -13.51 -3.57 -2.30
N ILE A 106 -13.22 -3.34 -3.56
CA ILE A 106 -14.21 -3.06 -4.59
C ILE A 106 -14.89 -4.35 -5.04
N GLY A 107 -16.22 -4.41 -4.95
CA GLY A 107 -17.02 -5.54 -5.44
C GLY A 107 -17.36 -5.47 -6.92
N THR A 108 -17.57 -4.27 -7.48
CA THR A 108 -17.99 -4.04 -8.86
C THR A 108 -17.30 -2.81 -9.45
N VAL A 109 -17.12 -2.83 -10.75
CA VAL A 109 -16.63 -1.68 -11.54
C VAL A 109 -17.81 -0.96 -12.22
N PRO A 110 -17.69 0.31 -12.56
CA PRO A 110 -16.52 1.17 -12.39
C PRO A 110 -16.39 1.70 -10.96
N ALA A 111 -15.18 1.56 -10.40
CA ALA A 111 -14.87 2.17 -9.15
C ALA A 111 -14.23 3.55 -9.37
N LYS A 112 -14.46 4.46 -8.45
CA LYS A 112 -13.81 5.76 -8.45
C LYS A 112 -12.58 5.72 -7.57
N SER A 113 -11.54 6.46 -7.94
CA SER A 113 -10.50 6.81 -6.99
C SER A 113 -11.08 7.82 -6.01
N THR A 114 -11.02 7.49 -4.73
CA THR A 114 -11.61 8.30 -3.66
C THR A 114 -10.57 9.01 -2.80
N THR A 115 -9.28 8.80 -3.11
CA THR A 115 -8.16 9.41 -2.38
C THR A 115 -7.30 10.26 -3.29
N ALA A 116 -6.75 11.34 -2.73
CA ALA A 116 -5.77 12.20 -3.39
C ALA A 116 -4.71 12.64 -2.39
N VAL A 117 -3.45 12.52 -2.77
CA VAL A 117 -2.29 12.86 -1.94
C VAL A 117 -1.35 13.86 -2.63
N HIS A 118 -1.72 14.27 -3.84
CA HIS A 118 -1.06 15.32 -4.64
C HIS A 118 0.48 15.27 -4.56
N ALA A 119 1.11 16.35 -4.08
CA ALA A 119 2.56 16.46 -4.03
C ALA A 119 3.28 15.38 -3.21
N LEU A 120 2.59 14.72 -2.27
CA LEU A 120 3.17 13.69 -1.42
C LEU A 120 2.98 12.28 -1.96
N GLY A 121 2.33 12.11 -3.11
CA GLY A 121 2.12 10.81 -3.75
C GLY A 121 3.43 10.17 -4.23
N VAL A 122 3.51 8.85 -4.12
CA VAL A 122 4.69 8.09 -4.57
C VAL A 122 4.94 8.22 -6.07
N GLU A 123 3.93 8.53 -6.85
CA GLU A 123 4.02 8.79 -8.29
C GLU A 123 4.97 9.96 -8.61
N ASN A 124 5.05 10.97 -7.75
CA ASN A 124 5.98 12.08 -7.91
C ASN A 124 7.44 11.65 -7.72
N MET A 125 7.67 10.65 -6.86
CA MET A 125 9.00 10.05 -6.70
C MET A 125 9.32 9.13 -7.89
N ALA A 126 8.33 8.39 -8.39
CA ALA A 126 8.48 7.48 -9.51
C ALA A 126 8.83 8.20 -10.81
N GLU A 127 8.32 9.41 -11.02
CA GLU A 127 8.61 10.23 -12.21
C GLU A 127 10.12 10.48 -12.39
N LYS A 128 10.84 10.72 -11.29
CA LYS A 128 12.28 11.01 -11.28
C LYS A 128 13.16 9.81 -10.95
N CYS A 129 12.54 8.72 -10.53
CA CYS A 129 13.19 7.56 -9.94
C CYS A 129 13.97 7.89 -8.65
N VAL A 130 14.19 6.87 -7.83
CA VAL A 130 15.08 6.94 -6.68
C VAL A 130 16.18 5.91 -6.87
N GLN A 131 17.41 6.37 -7.03
CA GLN A 131 18.58 5.52 -7.16
C GLN A 131 19.62 5.90 -6.11
N GLY A 132 20.21 4.89 -5.49
CA GLY A 132 21.24 5.10 -4.49
C GLY A 132 21.87 3.78 -4.06
N ARG A 133 22.89 3.88 -3.23
CA ARG A 133 23.49 2.71 -2.60
C ARG A 133 22.62 2.34 -1.38
N GLY A 134 22.15 1.09 -1.36
CA GLY A 134 21.46 0.53 -0.20
C GLY A 134 22.43 0.00 0.84
N VAL A 135 22.05 0.12 2.11
CA VAL A 135 22.71 -0.55 3.24
C VAL A 135 21.72 -1.53 3.83
N MET A 136 22.14 -2.79 3.98
CA MET A 136 21.32 -3.82 4.61
C MET A 136 21.59 -3.85 6.11
N ILE A 137 20.52 -3.79 6.89
CA ILE A 137 20.56 -4.02 8.34
C ILE A 137 19.74 -5.27 8.62
N ASP A 138 20.40 -6.33 9.06
CA ASP A 138 19.74 -7.61 9.38
C ASP A 138 19.17 -7.58 10.80
N LEU A 139 18.02 -6.94 10.97
CA LEU A 139 17.35 -6.89 12.28
C LEU A 139 17.02 -8.28 12.82
N HIS A 140 16.71 -9.24 11.93
CA HIS A 140 16.38 -10.60 12.34
C HIS A 140 17.58 -11.29 13.02
N ALA A 141 18.79 -11.04 12.59
CA ALA A 141 19.99 -11.57 13.23
C ALA A 141 20.17 -11.06 14.67
N HIS A 142 19.71 -9.84 14.95
CA HIS A 142 19.85 -9.22 16.28
C HIS A 142 18.68 -9.52 17.23
N VAL A 143 17.44 -9.56 16.72
CA VAL A 143 16.24 -9.63 17.58
C VAL A 143 15.48 -10.96 17.48
N GLY A 144 15.94 -11.87 16.61
CA GLY A 144 15.31 -13.18 16.43
C GLY A 144 14.04 -13.17 15.58
N ARG A 145 13.29 -14.28 15.64
CA ARG A 145 12.13 -14.53 14.78
C ARG A 145 10.80 -14.03 15.33
N GLU A 146 10.77 -13.58 16.56
CA GLU A 146 9.54 -13.05 17.15
C GLU A 146 9.20 -11.71 16.52
N GLY A 147 7.96 -11.56 16.07
CA GLY A 147 7.46 -10.30 15.54
C GLY A 147 7.50 -9.22 16.62
N LYS A 148 8.52 -8.39 16.58
CA LYS A 148 8.77 -7.32 17.57
C LYS A 148 8.88 -5.99 16.85
N ALA A 149 8.20 -4.98 17.36
CA ALA A 149 8.40 -3.61 16.93
C ALA A 149 9.77 -3.11 17.44
N ILE A 150 10.60 -2.61 16.54
CA ILE A 150 11.91 -2.04 16.85
C ILE A 150 11.76 -0.53 16.96
N GLY A 151 12.09 0.02 18.14
CA GLY A 151 12.13 1.45 18.37
C GLY A 151 13.44 2.08 17.91
N TYR A 152 13.48 3.41 17.90
CA TYR A 152 14.63 4.18 17.44
C TYR A 152 15.94 3.81 18.17
N ASP A 153 15.93 3.79 19.51
CA ASP A 153 17.13 3.52 20.30
C ASP A 153 17.69 2.12 20.07
N GLU A 154 16.81 1.13 19.87
CA GLU A 154 17.22 -0.23 19.57
C GLU A 154 17.80 -0.33 18.16
N LEU A 155 17.17 0.33 17.18
CA LEU A 155 17.68 0.41 15.81
C LEU A 155 19.08 1.05 15.78
N MET A 156 19.27 2.17 16.46
CA MET A 156 20.56 2.86 16.51
C MET A 156 21.66 2.00 17.13
N ARG A 157 21.36 1.25 18.20
CA ARG A 157 22.32 0.32 18.80
C ARG A 157 22.71 -0.84 17.86
N ILE A 158 21.73 -1.35 17.09
CA ILE A 158 21.99 -2.40 16.11
C ILE A 158 22.87 -1.85 14.98
N MET A 159 22.57 -0.66 14.48
CA MET A 159 23.37 0.00 13.44
C MET A 159 24.81 0.25 13.90
N GLU A 160 25.01 0.70 15.12
CA GLU A 160 26.34 0.87 15.70
C GLU A 160 27.11 -0.46 15.78
N ALA A 161 26.43 -1.54 16.24
CA ALA A 161 27.01 -2.87 16.29
C ALA A 161 27.44 -3.39 14.91
N ASP A 162 26.66 -3.09 13.88
CA ASP A 162 26.94 -3.44 12.48
C ASP A 162 27.90 -2.45 11.78
N LYS A 163 28.39 -1.45 12.51
CA LYS A 163 29.27 -0.39 12.00
C LYS A 163 28.64 0.42 10.84
N VAL A 164 27.34 0.58 10.88
CA VAL A 164 26.59 1.45 9.98
C VAL A 164 26.60 2.86 10.54
N VAL A 165 27.14 3.80 9.77
CA VAL A 165 27.22 5.20 10.15
C VAL A 165 26.04 5.96 9.55
N VAL A 166 25.36 6.74 10.38
CA VAL A 166 24.33 7.71 9.96
C VAL A 166 24.96 9.08 9.96
N GLU A 167 25.04 9.72 8.79
CA GLU A 167 25.56 11.08 8.61
C GLU A 167 24.45 12.12 8.58
#